data_212b614fc77935fded97a3238aa29bb9
#
_entry.id   212b614fc77935fded97a3238aa29bb9
#
_cell.length_a   1.000
_cell.length_b   1.000
_cell.length_c   1.000
_cell.angle_alpha   90.00
_cell.angle_beta   90.00
_cell.angle_gamma   90.00
#
_symmetry.space_group_name_H-M   'P 1'
#
loop_
_entity.id
_entity.type
_entity.pdbx_description
1 polymer ?
#
loop_
_entity_poly.entity_id
_entity_poly.type
_entity_poly.pdbx_seq_one_letter_code
_entity_poly.pdbx_strand_id
1 'polypeptide(L)'
;MTDIKSMNLTEMAAYFKELGEPAFRAKQVFQWLHRGVFSFDEMTNLSKPLREKLAASCILYAPQVERRQVSALDGTIKYLWRLRDGNCIETVLMRYHHGNTVCISSQVGCRMGCAFCASTLGGKVRDLTPAEMLDQVLFTQMDSGAPVSNIVLMGIGEPLDNFDTVLRFLELVNSPDGLNIGMRHISLSTCGLTEKIDKLADYQLQLTLSVSLHAPDDETRSRIMPVNRSVGVEKLFAACRRYFEKTGRRISYEYAMIDGVNDADWQADLLARHLKGTPGHVNLIPLNNVEESPLKPSRRVAAFQKRLESHGITATVRRKLGGDIDASCGQLRRKTMQQEHT
;
A
#
# COMPACT_ATOMS: atom_id res chain seq x y z
N MET A 1 -9.15 15.72 20.85
CA MET A 1 -7.74 16.02 20.50
C MET A 1 -7.58 15.87 18.99
N THR A 2 -6.95 16.80 18.35
CA THR A 2 -6.78 16.92 16.90
C THR A 2 -5.62 16.06 16.40
N ASP A 3 -5.81 15.27 15.34
CA ASP A 3 -4.73 14.54 14.66
C ASP A 3 -3.95 15.52 13.75
N ILE A 4 -2.99 16.21 14.35
CA ILE A 4 -2.23 17.28 13.68
C ILE A 4 -1.34 16.75 12.54
N LYS A 5 -0.87 15.50 12.60
CA LYS A 5 -0.02 14.90 11.56
C LYS A 5 -0.79 14.56 10.30
N SER A 6 -2.11 14.41 10.38
CA SER A 6 -2.99 14.19 9.22
C SER A 6 -3.36 15.46 8.46
N MET A 7 -3.00 16.64 8.98
CA MET A 7 -3.26 17.93 8.34
C MET A 7 -2.25 18.23 7.24
N ASN A 8 -2.71 18.80 6.12
CA ASN A 8 -1.82 19.47 5.19
C ASN A 8 -1.41 20.88 5.71
N LEU A 9 -0.49 21.53 5.01
CA LEU A 9 0.00 22.85 5.42
C LEU A 9 -1.09 23.92 5.51
N THR A 10 -2.07 23.88 4.61
CA THR A 10 -3.18 24.85 4.58
C THR A 10 -4.08 24.67 5.80
N GLU A 11 -4.46 23.44 6.11
CA GLU A 11 -5.28 23.11 7.28
C GLU A 11 -4.53 23.41 8.57
N MET A 12 -3.24 23.08 8.62
CA MET A 12 -2.40 23.37 9.78
C MET A 12 -2.26 24.89 10.00
N ALA A 13 -2.11 25.67 8.92
CA ALA A 13 -2.06 27.14 9.05
C ALA A 13 -3.39 27.73 9.56
N ALA A 14 -4.53 27.19 9.12
CA ALA A 14 -5.85 27.57 9.62
C ALA A 14 -5.99 27.22 11.12
N TYR A 15 -5.61 26.01 11.51
CA TYR A 15 -5.60 25.57 12.90
C TYR A 15 -4.71 26.46 13.81
N PHE A 16 -3.52 26.83 13.34
CA PHE A 16 -2.64 27.74 14.10
C PHE A 16 -3.25 29.14 14.25
N LYS A 17 -3.94 29.64 13.23
CA LYS A 17 -4.68 30.90 13.33
C LYS A 17 -5.78 30.85 14.39
N GLU A 18 -6.52 29.75 14.46
CA GLU A 18 -7.53 29.53 15.52
C GLU A 18 -6.91 29.47 16.92
N LEU A 19 -5.70 28.92 17.02
CA LEU A 19 -4.91 28.94 18.27
C LEU A 19 -4.35 30.31 18.64
N GLY A 20 -4.51 31.34 17.79
CA GLY A 20 -3.92 32.66 17.98
C GLY A 20 -2.41 32.71 17.70
N GLU A 21 -1.89 31.74 16.92
CA GLU A 21 -0.47 31.65 16.61
C GLU A 21 -0.16 32.08 15.16
N PRO A 22 1.03 32.65 14.90
CA PRO A 22 1.41 33.05 13.55
C PRO A 22 1.45 31.87 12.56
N ALA A 23 0.97 32.07 11.32
CA ALA A 23 0.87 31.02 10.30
C ALA A 23 2.22 30.34 9.96
N PHE A 24 3.35 31.03 10.07
CA PHE A 24 4.67 30.44 9.80
C PHE A 24 5.02 29.30 10.79
N ARG A 25 4.42 29.30 12.00
CA ARG A 25 4.59 28.23 12.97
C ARG A 25 4.03 26.88 12.46
N ALA A 26 2.96 26.94 11.67
CA ALA A 26 2.41 25.73 11.03
C ALA A 26 3.46 25.00 10.17
N LYS A 27 4.20 25.74 9.34
CA LYS A 27 5.28 25.18 8.53
C LYS A 27 6.40 24.56 9.38
N GLN A 28 6.78 25.22 10.48
CA GLN A 28 7.78 24.68 11.40
C GLN A 28 7.32 23.36 12.02
N VAL A 29 6.08 23.29 12.51
CA VAL A 29 5.52 22.06 13.10
C VAL A 29 5.40 20.98 12.04
N PHE A 30 4.89 21.30 10.84
CA PHE A 30 4.79 20.35 9.73
C PHE A 30 6.14 19.70 9.42
N GLN A 31 7.21 20.49 9.31
CA GLN A 31 8.55 19.98 9.05
C GLN A 31 9.08 19.09 10.18
N TRP A 32 8.77 19.40 11.44
CA TRP A 32 9.10 18.54 12.57
C TRP A 32 8.38 17.20 12.52
N LEU A 33 7.07 17.22 12.26
CA LEU A 33 6.26 16.00 12.15
C LEU A 33 6.78 15.06 11.04
N HIS A 34 7.22 15.64 9.91
CA HIS A 34 7.79 14.88 8.78
C HIS A 34 9.25 14.45 8.99
N ARG A 35 9.89 14.87 10.09
CA ARG A 35 11.17 14.32 10.57
C ARG A 35 10.99 13.15 11.52
N GLY A 36 9.75 12.84 11.91
CA GLY A 36 9.42 11.69 12.75
C GLY A 36 9.52 11.94 14.24
N VAL A 37 9.35 13.18 14.71
CA VAL A 37 9.31 13.48 16.16
C VAL A 37 8.06 12.86 16.81
N PHE A 38 8.20 12.47 18.07
CA PHE A 38 7.13 11.82 18.85
C PHE A 38 6.59 12.69 19.98
N SER A 39 7.26 13.80 20.25
CA SER A 39 6.89 14.74 21.31
C SER A 39 7.01 16.15 20.80
N PHE A 40 6.07 16.99 21.22
CA PHE A 40 6.18 18.43 20.96
C PHE A 40 7.41 19.04 21.65
N ASP A 41 7.95 18.42 22.70
CA ASP A 41 9.15 18.88 23.39
C ASP A 41 10.43 18.80 22.53
N GLU A 42 10.44 17.92 21.54
CA GLU A 42 11.52 17.81 20.56
C GLU A 42 11.56 19.02 19.59
N MET A 43 10.47 19.77 19.46
CA MET A 43 10.33 20.91 18.55
C MET A 43 11.00 22.16 19.13
N THR A 44 12.33 22.13 19.25
CA THR A 44 13.14 23.10 20.03
C THR A 44 13.07 24.55 19.54
N ASN A 45 12.68 24.81 18.29
CA ASN A 45 12.47 26.14 17.73
C ASN A 45 11.06 26.72 18.02
N LEU A 46 10.22 25.98 18.74
CA LEU A 46 8.93 26.47 19.24
C LEU A 46 9.06 26.92 20.71
N SER A 47 8.31 27.96 21.08
CA SER A 47 8.24 28.39 22.46
C SER A 47 7.62 27.31 23.35
N LYS A 48 8.04 27.24 24.61
CA LYS A 48 7.50 26.28 25.59
C LYS A 48 5.99 26.40 25.73
N PRO A 49 5.37 27.58 25.85
CA PRO A 49 3.92 27.72 25.93
C PRO A 49 3.18 27.12 24.69
N LEU A 50 3.75 27.30 23.49
CA LEU A 50 3.16 26.72 22.27
C LEU A 50 3.25 25.19 22.28
N ARG A 51 4.38 24.61 22.69
CA ARG A 51 4.52 23.15 22.80
C ARG A 51 3.53 22.55 23.78
N GLU A 52 3.36 23.18 24.96
CA GLU A 52 2.37 22.78 25.97
C GLU A 52 0.93 22.89 25.43
N LYS A 53 0.60 23.96 24.70
CA LYS A 53 -0.70 24.16 24.06
C LYS A 53 -1.00 23.08 23.03
N LEU A 54 -0.01 22.72 22.19
CA LEU A 54 -0.14 21.64 21.21
C LEU A 54 -0.29 20.28 21.91
N ALA A 55 0.49 19.99 22.94
CA ALA A 55 0.39 18.75 23.70
C ALA A 55 -0.98 18.56 24.38
N ALA A 56 -1.62 19.66 24.81
CA ALA A 56 -2.95 19.63 25.40
C ALA A 56 -4.09 19.44 24.38
N SER A 57 -3.90 19.87 23.12
CA SER A 57 -4.96 19.90 22.10
C SER A 57 -4.80 18.88 20.97
N CYS A 58 -3.58 18.42 20.71
CA CYS A 58 -3.26 17.56 19.58
C CYS A 58 -2.84 16.15 20.01
N ILE A 59 -3.02 15.21 19.07
CA ILE A 59 -2.47 13.86 19.17
C ILE A 59 -1.12 13.84 18.43
N LEU A 60 -0.09 13.35 19.11
CA LEU A 60 1.17 12.95 18.52
C LEU A 60 1.54 11.60 19.10
N TYR A 61 1.56 10.58 18.26
CA TYR A 61 1.78 9.21 18.64
C TYR A 61 2.78 8.54 17.70
N ALA A 62 3.67 7.73 18.28
CA ALA A 62 4.58 6.87 17.54
C ALA A 62 4.07 5.42 17.57
N PRO A 63 3.90 4.74 16.45
CA PRO A 63 3.63 3.31 16.46
C PRO A 63 4.80 2.57 17.12
N GLN A 64 4.49 1.54 17.89
CA GLN A 64 5.51 0.74 18.56
C GLN A 64 5.90 -0.45 17.70
N VAL A 65 7.19 -0.81 17.70
CA VAL A 65 7.66 -2.03 17.05
C VAL A 65 7.24 -3.24 17.90
N GLU A 66 6.19 -3.92 17.49
CA GLU A 66 5.74 -5.15 18.13
C GLU A 66 6.64 -6.32 17.74
N ARG A 67 7.00 -6.40 16.48
CA ARG A 67 7.92 -7.41 15.95
C ARG A 67 8.69 -6.86 14.77
N ARG A 68 9.96 -7.26 14.68
CA ARG A 68 10.86 -6.94 13.57
C ARG A 68 11.57 -8.19 13.11
N GLN A 69 11.47 -8.50 11.83
CA GLN A 69 12.19 -9.61 11.20
C GLN A 69 13.10 -9.05 10.11
N VAL A 70 14.33 -9.54 10.05
CA VAL A 70 15.32 -9.15 9.04
C VAL A 70 15.75 -10.38 8.27
N SER A 71 15.58 -10.35 6.95
CA SER A 71 16.04 -11.42 6.08
C SER A 71 17.57 -11.47 6.05
N ALA A 72 18.12 -12.64 6.30
CA ALA A 72 19.55 -12.91 6.15
C ALA A 72 19.94 -13.06 4.66
N LEU A 73 18.96 -13.33 3.78
CA LEU A 73 19.19 -13.58 2.36
C LEU A 73 19.35 -12.28 1.55
N ASP A 74 18.59 -11.25 1.87
CA ASP A 74 18.50 -10.04 1.01
C ASP A 74 18.33 -8.72 1.78
N GLY A 75 18.36 -8.77 3.12
CA GLY A 75 18.23 -7.60 3.97
C GLY A 75 16.85 -6.96 3.99
N THR A 76 15.81 -7.63 3.46
CA THR A 76 14.42 -7.23 3.61
C THR A 76 14.05 -7.17 5.09
N ILE A 77 13.36 -6.10 5.51
CA ILE A 77 12.91 -5.96 6.89
C ILE A 77 11.39 -5.95 6.91
N LYS A 78 10.80 -6.80 7.73
CA LYS A 78 9.37 -6.78 8.02
C LYS A 78 9.12 -6.29 9.43
N TYR A 79 8.21 -5.32 9.52
CA TYR A 79 7.73 -4.76 10.77
C TYR A 79 6.29 -5.15 11.02
N LEU A 80 5.98 -5.46 12.27
CA LEU A 80 4.64 -5.42 12.85
C LEU A 80 4.60 -4.23 13.79
N TRP A 81 3.77 -3.24 13.46
CA TRP A 81 3.59 -2.04 14.25
C TRP A 81 2.32 -2.14 15.09
N ARG A 82 2.43 -1.85 16.38
CA ARG A 82 1.27 -1.68 17.27
C ARG A 82 0.84 -0.22 17.23
N LEU A 83 -0.43 0.01 16.86
CA LEU A 83 -1.06 1.31 16.81
C LEU A 83 -1.59 1.73 18.19
N ARG A 84 -2.01 3.00 18.31
CA ARG A 84 -2.50 3.58 19.57
C ARG A 84 -3.69 2.83 20.18
N ASP A 85 -4.55 2.26 19.36
CA ASP A 85 -5.73 1.48 19.76
C ASP A 85 -5.44 0.00 20.02
N GLY A 86 -4.16 -0.40 20.02
CA GLY A 86 -3.71 -1.78 20.22
C GLY A 86 -3.75 -2.64 18.96
N ASN A 87 -4.33 -2.18 17.87
CA ASN A 87 -4.32 -2.91 16.60
C ASN A 87 -2.90 -2.98 16.00
N CYS A 88 -2.64 -4.04 15.23
CA CYS A 88 -1.36 -4.21 14.55
C CYS A 88 -1.49 -4.13 13.03
N ILE A 89 -0.49 -3.52 12.40
CA ILE A 89 -0.33 -3.43 10.94
C ILE A 89 1.08 -3.84 10.52
N GLU A 90 1.23 -4.19 9.25
CA GLU A 90 2.50 -4.65 8.70
C GLU A 90 3.10 -3.65 7.70
N THR A 91 4.42 -3.54 7.73
CA THR A 91 5.21 -2.78 6.76
C THR A 91 6.42 -3.61 6.35
N VAL A 92 6.81 -3.56 5.06
CA VAL A 92 7.99 -4.26 4.57
C VAL A 92 8.93 -3.28 3.87
N LEU A 93 10.18 -3.22 4.34
CA LEU A 93 11.25 -2.51 3.67
C LEU A 93 12.02 -3.47 2.76
N MET A 94 12.00 -3.20 1.48
CA MET A 94 12.69 -3.98 0.43
C MET A 94 13.85 -3.17 -0.13
N ARG A 95 15.01 -3.81 -0.24
CA ARG A 95 16.22 -3.18 -0.76
C ARG A 95 16.42 -3.54 -2.24
N TYR A 96 16.45 -2.53 -3.11
CA TYR A 96 16.72 -2.68 -4.53
C TYR A 96 17.94 -1.85 -4.92
N HIS A 97 18.58 -2.17 -6.04
CA HIS A 97 19.69 -1.39 -6.57
C HIS A 97 19.30 0.06 -6.96
N HIS A 98 18.01 0.27 -7.24
CA HIS A 98 17.46 1.59 -7.60
C HIS A 98 16.85 2.35 -6.42
N GLY A 99 17.09 1.91 -5.19
CA GLY A 99 16.61 2.54 -3.95
C GLY A 99 15.73 1.63 -3.09
N ASN A 100 15.44 2.09 -1.89
CA ASN A 100 14.64 1.33 -0.94
C ASN A 100 13.15 1.56 -1.20
N THR A 101 12.40 0.47 -1.24
CA THR A 101 10.95 0.49 -1.40
C THR A 101 10.27 0.05 -0.11
N VAL A 102 9.32 0.84 0.38
CA VAL A 102 8.49 0.47 1.51
C VAL A 102 7.10 0.03 1.03
N CYS A 103 6.66 -1.14 1.48
CA CYS A 103 5.29 -1.63 1.31
C CYS A 103 4.51 -1.28 2.57
N ILE A 104 3.45 -0.48 2.43
CA ILE A 104 2.64 0.00 3.55
C ILE A 104 1.21 -0.53 3.50
N SER A 105 0.60 -0.62 4.69
CA SER A 105 -0.81 -0.95 4.89
C SER A 105 -1.69 0.30 4.80
N SER A 106 -2.94 0.15 4.36
CA SER A 106 -3.94 1.22 4.29
C SER A 106 -5.13 1.02 5.23
N GLN A 107 -5.25 -0.18 5.81
CA GLN A 107 -6.34 -0.56 6.72
C GLN A 107 -5.82 -1.50 7.81
N VAL A 108 -6.59 -1.64 8.88
CA VAL A 108 -6.46 -2.73 9.84
C VAL A 108 -7.38 -3.87 9.39
N GLY A 109 -6.80 -4.92 8.80
CA GLY A 109 -7.55 -5.99 8.12
C GLY A 109 -8.06 -5.57 6.73
N CYS A 110 -8.84 -6.45 6.08
CA CYS A 110 -9.37 -6.22 4.73
C CYS A 110 -10.67 -6.98 4.55
N ARG A 111 -11.69 -6.36 3.93
CA ARG A 111 -13.00 -7.00 3.69
C ARG A 111 -13.16 -7.62 2.30
N MET A 112 -12.13 -7.57 1.45
CA MET A 112 -12.25 -8.00 0.04
C MET A 112 -12.37 -9.52 -0.13
N GLY A 113 -11.94 -10.32 0.85
CA GLY A 113 -12.18 -11.75 0.90
C GLY A 113 -11.35 -12.57 -0.10
N CYS A 114 -10.22 -12.05 -0.61
CA CYS A 114 -9.38 -12.78 -1.57
C CYS A 114 -8.87 -14.11 -0.97
N ALA A 115 -9.11 -15.24 -1.65
CA ALA A 115 -8.86 -16.59 -1.14
C ALA A 115 -7.37 -16.92 -0.89
N PHE A 116 -6.46 -16.15 -1.49
CA PHE A 116 -5.01 -16.31 -1.36
C PHE A 116 -4.36 -15.31 -0.38
N CYS A 117 -5.15 -14.45 0.29
CA CYS A 117 -4.63 -13.34 1.08
C CYS A 117 -4.93 -13.50 2.58
N ALA A 118 -3.86 -13.59 3.38
CA ALA A 118 -3.99 -13.71 4.84
C ALA A 118 -4.62 -12.46 5.50
N SER A 119 -4.53 -11.29 4.86
CA SER A 119 -5.08 -10.03 5.40
C SER A 119 -6.61 -10.01 5.51
N THR A 120 -7.31 -10.92 4.81
CA THR A 120 -8.78 -10.94 4.79
C THR A 120 -9.41 -11.82 5.86
N LEU A 121 -8.62 -12.70 6.49
CA LEU A 121 -9.10 -13.76 7.39
C LEU A 121 -9.78 -13.23 8.67
N GLY A 122 -9.38 -12.02 9.12
CA GLY A 122 -10.02 -11.35 10.27
C GLY A 122 -10.99 -10.22 9.88
N GLY A 123 -11.33 -10.09 8.58
CA GLY A 123 -12.14 -8.99 8.09
C GLY A 123 -11.44 -7.63 8.21
N LYS A 124 -12.19 -6.55 7.97
CA LYS A 124 -11.75 -5.16 8.16
C LYS A 124 -12.19 -4.67 9.54
N VAL A 125 -11.25 -4.18 10.33
CA VAL A 125 -11.52 -3.54 11.61
C VAL A 125 -11.81 -2.04 11.39
N ARG A 126 -10.86 -1.32 10.78
CA ARG A 126 -11.00 0.10 10.44
C ARG A 126 -10.04 0.55 9.34
N ASP A 127 -10.29 1.73 8.84
CA ASP A 127 -9.34 2.44 7.99
C ASP A 127 -8.15 2.99 8.83
N LEU A 128 -6.97 3.09 8.22
CA LEU A 128 -5.87 3.85 8.81
C LEU A 128 -6.09 5.34 8.57
N THR A 129 -5.58 6.18 9.47
CA THR A 129 -5.52 7.63 9.27
C THR A 129 -4.35 8.00 8.34
N PRO A 130 -4.34 9.21 7.74
CA PRO A 130 -3.19 9.68 6.95
C PRO A 130 -1.89 9.67 7.76
N ALA A 131 -1.96 10.04 9.05
CA ALA A 131 -0.82 10.00 9.97
C ALA A 131 -0.28 8.58 10.14
N GLU A 132 -1.14 7.59 10.39
CA GLU A 132 -0.74 6.18 10.54
C GLU A 132 -0.12 5.61 9.26
N MET A 133 -0.56 6.06 8.08
CA MET A 133 0.07 5.68 6.81
C MET A 133 1.44 6.34 6.64
N LEU A 134 1.56 7.63 6.98
CA LEU A 134 2.81 8.39 6.93
C LEU A 134 3.85 7.83 7.91
N ASP A 135 3.41 7.45 9.10
CA ASP A 135 4.25 6.89 10.15
C ASP A 135 4.92 5.58 9.72
N GLN A 136 4.26 4.73 8.93
CA GLN A 136 4.89 3.53 8.40
C GLN A 136 6.15 3.86 7.57
N VAL A 137 6.12 4.96 6.80
CA VAL A 137 7.28 5.42 6.03
C VAL A 137 8.34 6.01 6.93
N LEU A 138 7.97 6.96 7.80
CA LEU A 138 8.87 7.69 8.69
C LEU A 138 9.62 6.75 9.64
N PHE A 139 8.88 5.90 10.36
CA PHE A 139 9.48 5.00 11.36
C PHE A 139 10.29 3.88 10.74
N THR A 140 9.91 3.42 9.55
CA THR A 140 10.75 2.49 8.79
C THR A 140 12.08 3.11 8.41
N GLN A 141 12.11 4.39 7.97
CA GLN A 141 13.36 5.10 7.70
C GLN A 141 14.22 5.26 8.95
N MET A 142 13.60 5.65 10.06
CA MET A 142 14.30 5.90 11.32
C MET A 142 14.90 4.62 11.89
N ASP A 143 14.12 3.53 11.98
CA ASP A 143 14.59 2.25 12.54
C ASP A 143 15.65 1.57 11.66
N SER A 144 15.47 1.62 10.34
CA SER A 144 16.40 0.98 9.40
C SER A 144 17.64 1.80 9.09
N GLY A 145 17.64 3.10 9.40
CA GLY A 145 18.68 4.06 8.98
C GLY A 145 18.76 4.23 7.45
N ALA A 146 17.78 3.74 6.69
CA ALA A 146 17.78 3.72 5.24
C ALA A 146 16.71 4.65 4.66
N PRO A 147 17.06 5.61 3.78
CA PRO A 147 16.07 6.49 3.15
C PRO A 147 15.12 5.66 2.27
N VAL A 148 13.83 5.97 2.36
CA VAL A 148 12.81 5.39 1.49
C VAL A 148 12.71 6.19 0.20
N SER A 149 12.89 5.53 -0.94
CA SER A 149 12.82 6.16 -2.27
C SER A 149 11.48 5.87 -2.96
N ASN A 150 10.87 4.74 -2.67
CA ASN A 150 9.65 4.30 -3.32
C ASN A 150 8.64 3.75 -2.30
N ILE A 151 7.35 3.93 -2.60
CA ILE A 151 6.25 3.44 -1.77
C ILE A 151 5.33 2.56 -2.60
N VAL A 152 4.94 1.41 -2.06
CA VAL A 152 3.88 0.58 -2.65
C VAL A 152 2.76 0.36 -1.62
N LEU A 153 1.54 0.75 -1.99
CA LEU A 153 0.34 0.51 -1.18
C LEU A 153 -0.19 -0.89 -1.52
N MET A 154 0.56 -1.91 -1.07
CA MET A 154 0.29 -3.33 -1.32
C MET A 154 0.29 -4.15 -0.03
N GLY A 155 0.26 -3.49 1.14
CA GLY A 155 0.16 -4.12 2.44
C GLY A 155 -1.27 -4.54 2.80
N ILE A 156 -1.59 -4.49 4.08
CA ILE A 156 -2.93 -4.85 4.59
C ILE A 156 -3.95 -3.79 4.18
N GLY A 157 -5.06 -4.22 3.57
CA GLY A 157 -6.18 -3.37 3.20
C GLY A 157 -6.34 -3.19 1.68
N GLU A 158 -7.46 -2.57 1.31
CA GLU A 158 -7.74 -2.08 -0.05
C GLU A 158 -7.64 -0.55 -0.05
N PRO A 159 -6.62 0.03 -0.69
CA PRO A 159 -6.40 1.47 -0.66
C PRO A 159 -7.59 2.29 -1.18
N LEU A 160 -8.27 1.83 -2.23
CA LEU A 160 -9.43 2.54 -2.78
C LEU A 160 -10.71 2.40 -1.93
N ASP A 161 -10.73 1.49 -0.96
CA ASP A 161 -11.80 1.42 0.07
C ASP A 161 -11.57 2.46 1.18
N ASN A 162 -10.33 2.94 1.36
CA ASN A 162 -9.94 4.06 2.23
C ASN A 162 -9.57 5.31 1.40
N PHE A 163 -10.37 5.64 0.41
CA PHE A 163 -10.04 6.53 -0.69
C PHE A 163 -9.54 7.93 -0.27
N ASP A 164 -10.34 8.62 0.55
CA ASP A 164 -10.06 10.03 0.89
C ASP A 164 -8.83 10.14 1.81
N THR A 165 -8.63 9.17 2.71
CA THR A 165 -7.43 9.06 3.53
C THR A 165 -6.17 8.78 2.70
N VAL A 166 -6.28 7.88 1.72
CA VAL A 166 -5.16 7.58 0.82
C VAL A 166 -4.77 8.80 -0.01
N LEU A 167 -5.73 9.57 -0.51
CA LEU A 167 -5.44 10.83 -1.21
C LEU A 167 -4.73 11.84 -0.29
N ARG A 168 -5.18 11.97 0.95
CA ARG A 168 -4.51 12.83 1.94
C ARG A 168 -3.09 12.35 2.23
N PHE A 169 -2.87 11.06 2.41
CA PHE A 169 -1.53 10.49 2.56
C PHE A 169 -0.63 10.81 1.37
N LEU A 170 -1.14 10.67 0.13
CA LEU A 170 -0.40 11.00 -1.09
C LEU A 170 -0.01 12.49 -1.13
N GLU A 171 -0.92 13.37 -0.72
CA GLU A 171 -0.63 14.80 -0.60
C GLU A 171 0.49 15.07 0.42
N LEU A 172 0.41 14.48 1.61
CA LEU A 172 1.37 14.67 2.69
C LEU A 172 2.76 14.14 2.32
N VAL A 173 2.86 12.92 1.81
CA VAL A 173 4.13 12.28 1.49
C VAL A 173 4.85 12.94 0.30
N ASN A 174 4.09 13.56 -0.60
CA ASN A 174 4.62 14.29 -1.76
C ASN A 174 4.96 15.77 -1.45
N SER A 175 4.56 16.28 -0.27
CA SER A 175 4.80 17.68 0.11
C SER A 175 6.29 18.03 0.06
N PRO A 176 6.69 19.13 -0.61
CA PRO A 176 8.08 19.58 -0.66
C PRO A 176 8.62 20.03 0.71
N ASP A 177 7.74 20.37 1.63
CA ASP A 177 8.09 20.71 3.02
C ASP A 177 8.13 19.48 3.95
N GLY A 178 7.80 18.30 3.43
CA GLY A 178 7.80 17.01 4.13
C GLY A 178 8.81 16.01 3.57
N LEU A 179 8.37 14.76 3.35
CA LEU A 179 9.22 13.70 2.81
C LEU A 179 9.60 13.89 1.33
N ASN A 180 8.81 14.65 0.59
CA ASN A 180 9.03 14.99 -0.81
C ASN A 180 9.24 13.77 -1.73
N ILE A 181 8.49 12.69 -1.48
CA ILE A 181 8.51 11.51 -2.33
C ILE A 181 7.58 11.74 -3.52
N GLY A 182 8.15 11.84 -4.72
CA GLY A 182 7.41 12.16 -5.94
C GLY A 182 6.41 11.07 -6.32
N MET A 183 5.26 11.45 -6.92
CA MET A 183 4.17 10.53 -7.29
C MET A 183 4.64 9.37 -8.19
N ARG A 184 5.65 9.57 -9.05
CA ARG A 184 6.22 8.52 -9.91
C ARG A 184 6.93 7.40 -9.14
N HIS A 185 7.27 7.64 -7.88
CA HIS A 185 7.86 6.69 -6.96
C HIS A 185 6.83 5.95 -6.11
N ILE A 186 5.54 6.18 -6.37
CA ILE A 186 4.43 5.58 -5.63
C ILE A 186 3.62 4.66 -6.54
N SER A 187 3.38 3.43 -6.07
CA SER A 187 2.46 2.48 -6.70
C SER A 187 1.28 2.23 -5.76
N LEU A 188 0.07 2.48 -6.27
CA LEU A 188 -1.18 2.22 -5.58
C LEU A 188 -1.79 0.94 -6.18
N SER A 189 -1.98 -0.08 -5.34
CA SER A 189 -2.65 -1.31 -5.76
C SER A 189 -4.13 -1.28 -5.39
N THR A 190 -4.96 -1.89 -6.24
CA THR A 190 -6.39 -2.08 -5.97
C THR A 190 -6.89 -3.42 -6.48
N CYS A 191 -7.85 -4.00 -5.77
CA CYS A 191 -8.58 -5.19 -6.22
C CYS A 191 -9.56 -4.89 -7.36
N GLY A 192 -9.72 -3.60 -7.77
CA GLY A 192 -10.51 -3.21 -8.92
C GLY A 192 -11.87 -2.61 -8.58
N LEU A 193 -11.95 -1.72 -7.60
CA LEU A 193 -13.14 -0.91 -7.32
C LEU A 193 -13.32 0.14 -8.44
N THR A 194 -14.04 -0.21 -9.51
CA THR A 194 -14.07 0.54 -10.78
C THR A 194 -14.50 1.99 -10.63
N GLU A 195 -15.54 2.27 -9.84
CA GLU A 195 -15.98 3.64 -9.58
C GLU A 195 -14.90 4.49 -8.89
N LYS A 196 -14.09 3.85 -8.03
CA LYS A 196 -12.98 4.52 -7.35
C LYS A 196 -11.77 4.69 -8.27
N ILE A 197 -11.55 3.77 -9.23
CA ILE A 197 -10.54 3.93 -10.29
C ILE A 197 -10.90 5.14 -11.15
N ASP A 198 -12.17 5.27 -11.57
CA ASP A 198 -12.65 6.40 -12.34
C ASP A 198 -12.49 7.71 -11.55
N LYS A 199 -12.87 7.73 -10.26
CA LYS A 199 -12.67 8.88 -9.38
C LYS A 199 -11.18 9.24 -9.22
N LEU A 200 -10.29 8.23 -9.08
CA LEU A 200 -8.85 8.45 -8.99
C LEU A 200 -8.28 9.10 -10.26
N ALA A 201 -8.80 8.73 -11.43
CA ALA A 201 -8.39 9.31 -12.71
C ALA A 201 -8.63 10.83 -12.76
N ASP A 202 -9.64 11.35 -12.05
CA ASP A 202 -9.96 12.80 -11.99
C ASP A 202 -8.83 13.63 -11.37
N TYR A 203 -8.05 13.05 -10.48
CA TYR A 203 -6.93 13.72 -9.82
C TYR A 203 -5.66 13.78 -10.69
N GLN A 204 -5.61 13.06 -11.82
CA GLN A 204 -4.47 13.03 -12.76
C GLN A 204 -3.11 12.84 -12.10
N LEU A 205 -3.06 12.05 -11.02
CA LEU A 205 -1.83 11.76 -10.29
C LEU A 205 -0.86 10.96 -11.16
N GLN A 206 0.43 11.29 -11.06
CA GLN A 206 1.49 10.63 -11.82
C GLN A 206 1.99 9.32 -11.18
N LEU A 207 1.21 8.73 -10.28
CA LEU A 207 1.52 7.43 -9.66
C LEU A 207 1.34 6.25 -10.63
N THR A 208 1.84 5.09 -10.25
CA THR A 208 1.55 3.83 -10.95
C THR A 208 0.30 3.20 -10.34
N LEU A 209 -0.73 2.98 -11.14
CA LEU A 209 -1.88 2.17 -10.72
C LEU A 209 -1.57 0.70 -11.00
N SER A 210 -1.59 -0.12 -9.93
CA SER A 210 -1.47 -1.58 -10.00
C SER A 210 -2.83 -2.21 -9.75
N VAL A 211 -3.31 -3.03 -10.68
CA VAL A 211 -4.61 -3.69 -10.56
C VAL A 211 -4.40 -5.16 -10.24
N SER A 212 -4.84 -5.60 -9.09
CA SER A 212 -4.90 -7.00 -8.69
C SER A 212 -5.94 -7.73 -9.53
N LEU A 213 -5.50 -8.21 -10.69
CA LEU A 213 -6.36 -8.90 -11.66
C LEU A 213 -6.54 -10.39 -11.31
N HIS A 214 -5.43 -11.11 -11.23
CA HIS A 214 -5.26 -12.50 -10.82
C HIS A 214 -6.04 -13.57 -11.64
N ALA A 215 -6.99 -13.18 -12.48
CA ALA A 215 -7.63 -14.04 -13.49
C ALA A 215 -8.24 -13.19 -14.60
N PRO A 216 -8.22 -13.66 -15.85
CA PRO A 216 -8.72 -12.91 -17.01
C PRO A 216 -10.21 -13.15 -17.30
N ASP A 217 -10.87 -14.04 -16.57
CA ASP A 217 -12.26 -14.43 -16.73
C ASP A 217 -13.04 -14.31 -15.41
N ASP A 218 -14.36 -14.12 -15.52
CA ASP A 218 -15.23 -13.89 -14.37
C ASP A 218 -15.40 -15.11 -13.47
N GLU A 219 -15.40 -16.32 -14.01
CA GLU A 219 -15.56 -17.54 -13.23
C GLU A 219 -14.38 -17.74 -12.29
N THR A 220 -13.17 -17.77 -12.85
CA THR A 220 -11.93 -17.95 -12.08
C THR A 220 -11.74 -16.79 -11.11
N ARG A 221 -11.92 -15.54 -11.58
CA ARG A 221 -11.72 -14.36 -10.75
C ARG A 221 -12.69 -14.31 -9.58
N SER A 222 -13.98 -14.61 -9.80
CA SER A 222 -14.99 -14.60 -8.72
C SER A 222 -14.76 -15.68 -7.67
N ARG A 223 -14.11 -16.79 -8.04
CA ARG A 223 -13.73 -17.85 -7.11
C ARG A 223 -12.60 -17.43 -6.17
N ILE A 224 -11.60 -16.72 -6.68
CA ILE A 224 -10.42 -16.31 -5.89
C ILE A 224 -10.50 -14.87 -5.34
N MET A 225 -11.33 -14.01 -5.95
CA MET A 225 -11.54 -12.61 -5.55
C MET A 225 -13.06 -12.30 -5.56
N PRO A 226 -13.75 -12.41 -4.42
CA PRO A 226 -15.21 -12.20 -4.34
C PRO A 226 -15.70 -10.83 -4.82
N VAL A 227 -14.85 -9.79 -4.75
CA VAL A 227 -15.16 -8.44 -5.28
C VAL A 227 -15.57 -8.47 -6.76
N ASN A 228 -15.10 -9.46 -7.53
CA ASN A 228 -15.45 -9.60 -8.95
C ASN A 228 -16.93 -9.82 -9.19
N ARG A 229 -17.66 -10.41 -8.23
CA ARG A 229 -19.11 -10.66 -8.35
C ARG A 229 -19.91 -9.37 -8.52
N SER A 230 -19.39 -8.24 -8.00
CA SER A 230 -20.04 -6.92 -8.13
C SER A 230 -19.54 -6.13 -9.33
N VAL A 231 -18.36 -6.41 -9.84
CA VAL A 231 -17.70 -5.60 -10.89
C VAL A 231 -17.65 -6.32 -12.23
N GLY A 232 -17.09 -7.52 -12.27
CA GLY A 232 -16.81 -8.25 -13.51
C GLY A 232 -15.53 -7.76 -14.23
N VAL A 233 -14.90 -8.69 -14.95
CA VAL A 233 -13.61 -8.49 -15.62
C VAL A 233 -13.72 -7.43 -16.72
N GLU A 234 -14.76 -7.45 -17.53
CA GLU A 234 -14.95 -6.50 -18.63
C GLU A 234 -15.09 -5.05 -18.14
N LYS A 235 -15.86 -4.83 -17.07
CA LYS A 235 -15.99 -3.49 -16.47
C LYS A 235 -14.68 -3.01 -15.87
N LEU A 236 -13.90 -3.93 -15.29
CA LEU A 236 -12.58 -3.62 -14.74
C LEU A 236 -11.63 -3.15 -15.84
N PHE A 237 -11.51 -3.90 -16.95
CA PHE A 237 -10.68 -3.48 -18.08
C PHE A 237 -11.17 -2.17 -18.71
N ALA A 238 -12.49 -1.96 -18.78
CA ALA A 238 -13.04 -0.69 -19.25
C ALA A 238 -12.65 0.49 -18.36
N ALA A 239 -12.69 0.33 -17.02
CA ALA A 239 -12.22 1.35 -16.09
C ALA A 239 -10.72 1.61 -16.22
N CYS A 240 -9.92 0.57 -16.42
CA CYS A 240 -8.48 0.69 -16.67
C CYS A 240 -8.18 1.47 -17.95
N ARG A 241 -8.93 1.23 -19.03
CA ARG A 241 -8.79 2.01 -20.29
C ARG A 241 -9.11 3.49 -20.07
N ARG A 242 -10.23 3.81 -19.42
CA ARG A 242 -10.58 5.20 -19.07
C ARG A 242 -9.54 5.89 -18.21
N TYR A 243 -9.00 5.15 -17.21
CA TYR A 243 -7.90 5.67 -16.39
C TYR A 243 -6.67 6.02 -17.23
N PHE A 244 -6.26 5.12 -18.14
CA PHE A 244 -5.15 5.37 -19.04
C PHE A 244 -5.42 6.57 -19.99
N GLU A 245 -6.58 6.61 -20.61
CA GLU A 245 -6.99 7.72 -21.52
C GLU A 245 -6.93 9.08 -20.82
N LYS A 246 -7.34 9.13 -19.55
CA LYS A 246 -7.39 10.37 -18.77
C LYS A 246 -6.04 10.81 -18.19
N THR A 247 -5.21 9.85 -17.78
CA THR A 247 -3.96 10.12 -17.06
C THR A 247 -2.69 9.96 -17.91
N GLY A 248 -2.77 9.26 -19.02
CA GLY A 248 -1.62 8.83 -19.83
C GLY A 248 -0.72 7.80 -19.13
N ARG A 249 -1.15 7.26 -17.96
CA ARG A 249 -0.34 6.35 -17.15
C ARG A 249 -0.69 4.90 -17.44
N ARG A 250 0.31 4.09 -17.85
CA ARG A 250 0.11 2.65 -18.05
C ARG A 250 -0.29 1.96 -16.75
N ILE A 251 -1.08 0.90 -16.86
CA ILE A 251 -1.51 0.07 -15.74
C ILE A 251 -0.52 -1.09 -15.55
N SER A 252 -0.22 -1.44 -14.30
CA SER A 252 0.41 -2.70 -13.92
C SER A 252 -0.67 -3.70 -13.51
N TYR A 253 -0.76 -4.85 -14.17
CA TYR A 253 -1.70 -5.92 -13.81
C TYR A 253 -0.97 -6.96 -12.98
N GLU A 254 -1.31 -7.03 -11.70
CA GLU A 254 -0.76 -8.01 -10.77
C GLU A 254 -1.47 -9.36 -10.96
N TYR A 255 -0.71 -10.43 -11.12
CA TYR A 255 -1.22 -11.75 -11.42
C TYR A 255 -0.54 -12.82 -10.57
N ALA A 256 -1.16 -13.20 -9.43
CA ALA A 256 -0.68 -14.28 -8.59
C ALA A 256 -0.87 -15.62 -9.31
N MET A 257 0.21 -16.34 -9.51
CA MET A 257 0.21 -17.62 -10.26
C MET A 257 -0.15 -18.78 -9.33
N ILE A 258 -1.35 -19.32 -9.51
CA ILE A 258 -1.94 -20.37 -8.67
C ILE A 258 -2.09 -21.66 -9.49
N ASP A 259 -1.48 -22.76 -9.01
CA ASP A 259 -1.44 -24.05 -9.68
C ASP A 259 -2.84 -24.61 -9.97
N GLY A 260 -3.10 -24.96 -11.23
CA GLY A 260 -4.37 -25.52 -11.69
C GLY A 260 -5.58 -24.59 -11.58
N VAL A 261 -5.38 -23.29 -11.27
CA VAL A 261 -6.47 -22.33 -11.09
C VAL A 261 -6.48 -21.27 -12.19
N ASN A 262 -5.36 -20.56 -12.34
CA ASN A 262 -5.26 -19.41 -13.24
C ASN A 262 -4.01 -19.43 -14.14
N ASP A 263 -3.39 -20.58 -14.32
CA ASP A 263 -2.10 -20.76 -14.98
C ASP A 263 -2.16 -21.54 -16.31
N ALA A 264 -3.36 -21.74 -16.86
CA ALA A 264 -3.56 -22.42 -18.13
C ALA A 264 -3.26 -21.50 -19.33
N ASP A 265 -2.84 -22.10 -20.46
CA ASP A 265 -2.49 -21.37 -21.68
C ASP A 265 -3.63 -20.50 -22.21
N TRP A 266 -4.87 -21.03 -22.19
CA TRP A 266 -6.04 -20.27 -22.63
C TRP A 266 -6.27 -18.98 -21.80
N GLN A 267 -5.86 -18.99 -20.51
CA GLN A 267 -5.96 -17.81 -19.65
C GLN A 267 -4.92 -16.76 -20.04
N ALA A 268 -3.71 -17.17 -20.41
CA ALA A 268 -2.71 -16.25 -20.98
C ALA A 268 -3.21 -15.63 -22.30
N ASP A 269 -3.81 -16.45 -23.17
CA ASP A 269 -4.38 -15.99 -24.45
C ASP A 269 -5.55 -15.02 -24.25
N LEU A 270 -6.43 -15.29 -23.28
CA LEU A 270 -7.54 -14.41 -22.94
C LEU A 270 -7.04 -13.10 -22.35
N LEU A 271 -6.06 -13.15 -21.42
CA LEU A 271 -5.44 -11.96 -20.85
C LEU A 271 -4.80 -11.09 -21.95
N ALA A 272 -4.06 -11.71 -22.87
CA ALA A 272 -3.46 -11.00 -24.00
C ALA A 272 -4.52 -10.30 -24.87
N ARG A 273 -5.67 -10.95 -25.11
CA ARG A 273 -6.78 -10.32 -25.85
C ARG A 273 -7.34 -9.10 -25.15
N HIS A 274 -7.54 -9.15 -23.81
CA HIS A 274 -8.01 -8.01 -23.02
C HIS A 274 -7.05 -6.82 -23.06
N LEU A 275 -5.73 -7.10 -23.08
CA LEU A 275 -4.68 -6.09 -23.06
C LEU A 275 -4.28 -5.55 -24.44
N LYS A 276 -4.79 -6.16 -25.50
CA LYS A 276 -4.45 -5.74 -26.88
C LYS A 276 -4.83 -4.29 -27.11
N GLY A 277 -3.85 -3.49 -27.57
CA GLY A 277 -4.06 -2.08 -27.88
C GLY A 277 -4.09 -1.13 -26.67
N THR A 278 -3.93 -1.65 -25.45
CA THR A 278 -3.84 -0.82 -24.24
C THR A 278 -2.45 -0.96 -23.64
N PRO A 279 -1.73 0.15 -23.38
CA PRO A 279 -0.44 0.08 -22.71
C PRO A 279 -0.59 -0.50 -21.30
N GLY A 280 -0.12 -1.72 -21.13
CA GLY A 280 -0.16 -2.45 -19.87
C GLY A 280 1.10 -3.26 -19.66
N HIS A 281 1.30 -3.69 -18.44
CA HIS A 281 2.37 -4.57 -18.02
C HIS A 281 1.79 -5.61 -17.07
N VAL A 282 2.13 -6.87 -17.27
CA VAL A 282 1.70 -7.96 -16.38
C VAL A 282 2.84 -8.31 -15.42
N ASN A 283 2.58 -8.20 -14.12
CA ASN A 283 3.51 -8.61 -13.09
C ASN A 283 3.08 -9.97 -12.53
N LEU A 284 3.76 -11.03 -12.95
CA LEU A 284 3.51 -12.39 -12.49
C LEU A 284 4.11 -12.58 -11.11
N ILE A 285 3.28 -12.92 -10.14
CA ILE A 285 3.65 -13.07 -8.75
C ILE A 285 3.63 -14.56 -8.39
N PRO A 286 4.79 -15.21 -8.15
CA PRO A 286 4.80 -16.54 -7.56
C PRO A 286 4.02 -16.51 -6.24
N LEU A 287 2.99 -17.36 -6.11
CA LEU A 287 2.17 -17.39 -4.91
C LEU A 287 3.03 -17.73 -3.68
N ASN A 288 2.85 -17.00 -2.60
CA ASN A 288 3.42 -17.37 -1.31
C ASN A 288 2.47 -18.37 -0.61
N ASN A 289 3.04 -19.39 0.03
CA ASN A 289 2.25 -20.31 0.82
C ASN A 289 1.60 -19.59 2.00
N VAL A 290 0.29 -19.67 2.09
CA VAL A 290 -0.49 -19.29 3.28
C VAL A 290 -0.92 -20.61 3.92
N GLU A 291 -0.51 -20.87 5.15
CA GLU A 291 -0.69 -22.18 5.83
C GLU A 291 -2.14 -22.68 5.79
N GLU A 292 -3.10 -21.76 5.80
CA GLU A 292 -4.53 -22.10 5.84
C GLU A 292 -5.19 -22.11 4.46
N SER A 293 -4.45 -21.80 3.40
CA SER A 293 -4.98 -21.82 2.03
C SER A 293 -4.60 -23.12 1.34
N PRO A 294 -5.57 -23.82 0.71
CA PRO A 294 -5.27 -24.99 -0.10
C PRO A 294 -4.59 -24.65 -1.42
N LEU A 295 -4.46 -23.37 -1.74
CA LEU A 295 -3.90 -22.90 -3.01
C LEU A 295 -2.38 -23.05 -3.00
N LYS A 296 -1.85 -23.57 -4.12
CA LYS A 296 -0.42 -23.85 -4.29
C LYS A 296 0.20 -22.93 -5.34
N PRO A 297 1.51 -22.60 -5.23
CA PRO A 297 2.20 -21.84 -6.25
C PRO A 297 2.31 -22.64 -7.56
N SER A 298 2.02 -21.97 -8.67
CA SER A 298 2.13 -22.57 -10.00
C SER A 298 3.58 -22.85 -10.37
N ARG A 299 3.81 -23.96 -11.05
CA ARG A 299 5.09 -24.32 -11.69
C ARG A 299 5.19 -23.77 -13.12
N ARG A 300 4.13 -23.17 -13.64
CA ARG A 300 4.03 -22.72 -15.04
C ARG A 300 4.37 -21.25 -15.27
N VAL A 301 4.90 -20.54 -14.26
CA VAL A 301 5.17 -19.10 -14.34
C VAL A 301 5.97 -18.72 -15.58
N ALA A 302 7.07 -19.43 -15.87
CA ALA A 302 7.90 -19.15 -17.04
C ALA A 302 7.20 -19.47 -18.38
N ALA A 303 6.38 -20.53 -18.44
CA ALA A 303 5.60 -20.88 -19.62
C ALA A 303 4.51 -19.83 -19.89
N PHE A 304 3.80 -19.40 -18.83
CA PHE A 304 2.78 -18.37 -18.89
C PHE A 304 3.36 -17.02 -19.33
N GLN A 305 4.54 -16.65 -18.81
CA GLN A 305 5.27 -15.45 -19.23
C GLN A 305 5.57 -15.48 -20.72
N LYS A 306 6.21 -16.56 -21.21
CA LYS A 306 6.53 -16.73 -22.65
C LYS A 306 5.29 -16.67 -23.53
N ARG A 307 4.16 -17.21 -23.06
CA ARG A 307 2.89 -17.15 -23.78
C ARG A 307 2.39 -15.73 -23.93
N LEU A 308 2.41 -14.93 -22.87
CA LEU A 308 2.06 -13.50 -22.94
C LEU A 308 3.00 -12.72 -23.87
N GLU A 309 4.30 -12.96 -23.77
CA GLU A 309 5.31 -12.32 -24.62
C GLU A 309 5.12 -12.67 -26.10
N SER A 310 4.71 -13.91 -26.43
CA SER A 310 4.40 -14.31 -27.81
C SER A 310 3.21 -13.56 -28.41
N HIS A 311 2.34 -13.00 -27.57
CA HIS A 311 1.25 -12.10 -27.96
C HIS A 311 1.64 -10.61 -27.91
N GLY A 312 2.92 -10.28 -27.67
CA GLY A 312 3.40 -8.91 -27.57
C GLY A 312 3.09 -8.21 -26.25
N ILE A 313 2.67 -8.96 -25.21
CA ILE A 313 2.39 -8.42 -23.89
C ILE A 313 3.66 -8.44 -23.03
N THR A 314 4.06 -7.28 -22.53
CA THR A 314 5.19 -7.19 -21.59
C THR A 314 4.81 -7.85 -20.26
N ALA A 315 5.56 -8.87 -19.88
CA ALA A 315 5.35 -9.58 -18.62
C ALA A 315 6.67 -9.73 -17.85
N THR A 316 6.64 -9.52 -16.55
CA THR A 316 7.78 -9.74 -15.66
C THR A 316 7.39 -10.67 -14.52
N VAL A 317 8.36 -11.41 -14.01
CA VAL A 317 8.18 -12.24 -12.81
C VAL A 317 8.70 -11.47 -11.61
N ARG A 318 7.84 -11.27 -10.61
CA ARG A 318 8.19 -10.58 -9.37
C ARG A 318 9.28 -11.33 -8.62
N ARG A 319 10.35 -10.62 -8.28
CA ARG A 319 11.42 -11.17 -7.44
C ARG A 319 10.87 -11.51 -6.05
N LYS A 320 11.12 -12.73 -5.59
CA LYS A 320 10.81 -13.13 -4.22
C LYS A 320 11.85 -12.52 -3.27
N LEU A 321 11.41 -11.76 -2.29
CA LEU A 321 12.23 -11.16 -1.25
C LEU A 321 11.77 -11.65 0.13
N GLY A 322 12.71 -11.69 1.10
CA GLY A 322 12.41 -12.11 2.46
C GLY A 322 11.91 -13.57 2.54
N GLY A 323 12.50 -14.47 1.75
CA GLY A 323 12.04 -15.85 1.68
C GLY A 323 12.27 -16.67 2.97
N ASP A 324 13.10 -16.16 3.85
CA ASP A 324 13.46 -16.74 5.16
C ASP A 324 12.70 -16.09 6.34
N ILE A 325 11.87 -15.11 6.05
CA ILE A 325 11.02 -14.41 7.03
C ILE A 325 9.57 -14.40 6.57
N ASP A 326 8.64 -14.02 7.45
CA ASP A 326 7.20 -13.91 7.12
C ASP A 326 6.89 -12.67 6.24
N ALA A 327 7.66 -12.45 5.15
CA ALA A 327 7.58 -11.22 4.35
C ALA A 327 6.25 -11.06 3.59
N SER A 328 5.45 -12.11 3.44
CA SER A 328 4.14 -12.05 2.79
C SER A 328 3.11 -11.29 3.64
N CYS A 329 2.21 -10.57 2.94
CA CYS A 329 1.21 -9.73 3.59
C CYS A 329 0.29 -10.50 4.54
N GLY A 330 0.05 -9.94 5.73
CA GLY A 330 -0.89 -10.45 6.72
C GLY A 330 -0.42 -11.63 7.56
N GLN A 331 0.67 -12.30 7.19
CA GLN A 331 1.13 -13.52 7.89
C GLN A 331 1.68 -13.23 9.29
N LEU A 332 2.53 -12.22 9.43
CA LEU A 332 3.14 -11.89 10.72
C LEU A 332 2.10 -11.40 11.73
N ARG A 333 1.21 -10.49 11.31
CA ARG A 333 0.12 -10.00 12.14
C ARG A 333 -0.72 -11.15 12.69
N ARG A 334 -1.08 -12.09 11.81
CA ARG A 334 -1.92 -13.22 12.18
C ARG A 334 -1.24 -14.13 13.20
N LYS A 335 0.01 -14.54 12.97
CA LYS A 335 0.77 -15.39 13.90
C LYS A 335 0.87 -14.75 15.29
N THR A 336 1.08 -13.44 15.35
CA THR A 336 1.16 -12.73 16.63
C THR A 336 -0.18 -12.69 17.35
N MET A 337 -1.29 -12.38 16.63
CA MET A 337 -2.63 -12.37 17.25
C MET A 337 -3.10 -13.75 17.72
N GLN A 338 -2.71 -14.82 17.05
CA GLN A 338 -2.99 -16.19 17.50
C GLN A 338 -2.25 -16.54 18.79
N GLN A 339 -1.02 -16.04 18.97
CA GLN A 339 -0.22 -16.24 20.17
C GLN A 339 -0.74 -15.46 21.38
N GLU A 340 -1.41 -14.32 21.18
CA GLU A 340 -2.02 -13.53 22.27
C GLU A 340 -3.34 -14.15 22.81
N HIS A 341 -3.94 -15.10 22.07
CA HIS A 341 -5.20 -15.76 22.43
C HIS A 341 -5.00 -17.22 22.92
N THR A 342 -3.75 -17.67 23.01
CA THR A 342 -3.34 -19.00 23.57
C THR A 342 -2.69 -18.82 24.90
#